data_48be9256887f1e0deff28436b71a799b
#
_entry.id   48be9256887f1e0deff28436b71a799b
#
_cell.length_a   1.000
_cell.length_b   1.000
_cell.length_c   1.000
_cell.angle_alpha   90.00
_cell.angle_beta   90.00
_cell.angle_gamma   90.00
#
_symmetry.space_group_name_H-M   'P 1'
#
loop_
_entity.id
_entity.type
_entity.pdbx_description
1 polymer ?
#
loop_
_entity_poly.entity_id
_entity_poly.type
_entity_poly.pdbx_seq_one_letter_code
_entity_poly.pdbx_strand_id
1 'polypeptide(L)'
;MITKLYAVRQERLESNMSNLDKKVLNKGLRKGRVRSKISGTADRPRLSVSISNTHVSVQLIDDVKQVTLAASTTVGTKQTGSIAEQAAFIGLDIAKKAKKAKISAVVFDRNGHRYAKRLSALADAARKEGLRF
;
A
#
# COMPACT_ATOMS: atom_id res chain seq x y z
N MET A 1 -27.61 17.78 -13.52
CA MET A 1 -27.84 17.09 -14.81
C MET A 1 -26.62 16.25 -15.24
N ILE A 2 -25.43 16.83 -15.26
CA ILE A 2 -24.21 16.14 -15.69
C ILE A 2 -23.87 14.94 -14.79
N THR A 3 -24.12 15.03 -13.47
CA THR A 3 -23.89 13.97 -12.49
C THR A 3 -24.77 12.73 -12.71
N LYS A 4 -26.03 12.89 -13.12
CA LYS A 4 -26.93 11.76 -13.42
C LYS A 4 -26.53 11.00 -14.68
N LEU A 5 -26.12 11.71 -15.74
CA LEU A 5 -25.63 11.11 -16.98
C LEU A 5 -24.32 10.35 -16.75
N TYR A 6 -23.44 10.89 -15.93
CA TYR A 6 -22.20 10.25 -15.56
C TYR A 6 -22.43 8.95 -14.77
N ALA A 7 -23.34 8.98 -13.80
CA ALA A 7 -23.69 7.80 -12.99
C ALA A 7 -24.32 6.69 -13.85
N VAL A 8 -25.24 7.02 -14.75
CA VAL A 8 -25.87 6.07 -15.70
C VAL A 8 -24.82 5.45 -16.63
N ARG A 9 -23.87 6.25 -17.10
CA ARG A 9 -22.77 5.76 -17.94
C ARG A 9 -21.86 4.80 -17.20
N GLN A 10 -21.56 5.07 -15.92
CA GLN A 10 -20.80 4.18 -15.06
C GLN A 10 -21.52 2.84 -14.81
N GLU A 11 -22.81 2.88 -14.53
CA GLU A 11 -23.63 1.68 -14.34
C GLU A 11 -23.64 0.78 -15.58
N ARG A 12 -23.75 1.36 -16.78
CA ARG A 12 -23.69 0.62 -18.05
C ARG A 12 -22.32 -0.03 -18.27
N LEU A 13 -21.25 0.68 -17.95
CA LEU A 13 -19.89 0.13 -18.06
C LEU A 13 -19.70 -1.05 -17.11
N GLU A 14 -20.16 -0.93 -15.86
CA GLU A 14 -20.06 -1.99 -14.86
C GLU A 14 -20.86 -3.24 -15.26
N SER A 15 -22.05 -3.09 -15.85
CA SER A 15 -22.90 -4.22 -16.25
C SER A 15 -22.27 -5.10 -17.33
N ASN A 16 -21.39 -4.53 -18.17
CA ASN A 16 -20.72 -5.22 -19.27
C ASN A 16 -19.33 -5.75 -18.92
N MET A 17 -18.86 -5.51 -17.69
CA MET A 17 -17.51 -5.91 -17.27
C MET A 17 -17.49 -7.36 -16.75
N SER A 18 -16.38 -8.06 -17.04
CA SER A 18 -16.11 -9.36 -16.45
C SER A 18 -15.88 -9.25 -14.93
N ASN A 19 -15.93 -10.37 -14.22
CA ASN A 19 -15.65 -10.41 -12.78
C ASN A 19 -14.23 -9.92 -12.47
N LEU A 20 -13.27 -10.22 -13.34
CA LEU A 20 -11.89 -9.76 -13.19
C LEU A 20 -11.80 -8.24 -13.36
N ASP A 21 -12.46 -7.69 -14.37
CA ASP A 21 -12.49 -6.25 -14.63
C ASP A 21 -13.12 -5.50 -13.44
N LYS A 22 -14.20 -6.03 -12.87
CA LYS A 22 -14.83 -5.48 -11.66
C LYS A 22 -13.88 -5.47 -10.47
N LYS A 23 -13.09 -6.53 -10.27
CA LYS A 23 -12.07 -6.58 -9.20
C LYS A 23 -11.01 -5.52 -9.39
N VAL A 24 -10.49 -5.35 -10.60
CA VAL A 24 -9.48 -4.33 -10.92
C VAL A 24 -10.03 -2.93 -10.70
N LEU A 25 -11.25 -2.65 -11.19
CA LEU A 25 -11.92 -1.37 -11.00
C LEU A 25 -12.12 -1.05 -9.51
N ASN A 26 -12.65 -2.00 -8.74
CA ASN A 26 -12.91 -1.82 -7.31
C ASN A 26 -11.63 -1.58 -6.51
N LYS A 27 -10.54 -2.25 -6.86
CA LYS A 27 -9.23 -2.00 -6.25
C LYS A 27 -8.74 -0.58 -6.54
N GLY A 28 -8.87 -0.11 -7.78
CA GLY A 28 -8.53 1.25 -8.17
C GLY A 28 -9.35 2.31 -7.43
N LEU A 29 -10.64 2.08 -7.23
CA LEU A 29 -11.52 2.97 -6.48
C LEU A 29 -11.11 3.04 -5.00
N ARG A 30 -10.81 1.91 -4.37
CA ARG A 30 -10.31 1.88 -2.98
C ARG A 30 -8.99 2.62 -2.84
N LYS A 31 -8.06 2.41 -3.77
CA LYS A 31 -6.77 3.10 -3.81
C LYS A 31 -6.95 4.62 -3.92
N GLY A 32 -7.84 5.08 -4.79
CA GLY A 32 -8.16 6.49 -4.95
C GLY A 32 -8.75 7.12 -3.69
N ARG A 33 -9.66 6.42 -3.00
CA ARG A 33 -10.23 6.89 -1.72
C ARG A 33 -9.16 7.07 -0.64
N VAL A 34 -8.25 6.12 -0.51
CA VAL A 34 -7.15 6.21 0.46
C VAL A 34 -6.23 7.37 0.12
N ARG A 35 -5.80 7.49 -1.13
CA ARG A 35 -4.88 8.55 -1.59
C ARG A 35 -5.48 9.95 -1.55
N SER A 36 -6.80 10.09 -1.64
CA SER A 36 -7.45 11.39 -1.50
C SER A 36 -7.29 11.97 -0.09
N LYS A 37 -7.04 11.14 0.91
CA LYS A 37 -6.93 11.52 2.32
C LYS A 37 -5.50 11.58 2.84
N ILE A 38 -4.53 11.00 2.11
CA ILE A 38 -3.15 10.89 2.56
C ILE A 38 -2.17 11.41 1.52
N SER A 39 -1.12 12.04 2.00
CA SER A 39 0.00 12.52 1.20
C SER A 39 1.28 12.42 2.01
N GLY A 40 2.36 11.93 1.41
CA GLY A 40 3.66 11.80 2.06
C GLY A 40 4.46 13.09 2.00
N THR A 41 5.13 13.43 3.09
CA THR A 41 6.06 14.55 3.19
C THR A 41 7.44 14.05 3.62
N ALA A 42 8.46 14.92 3.65
CA ALA A 42 9.80 14.55 4.11
C ALA A 42 9.79 14.12 5.58
N ASP A 43 8.99 14.77 6.43
CA ASP A 43 8.86 14.46 7.86
C ASP A 43 7.98 13.24 8.12
N ARG A 44 7.00 13.02 7.27
CA ARG A 44 6.04 11.93 7.39
C ARG A 44 5.77 11.32 6.02
N PRO A 45 6.72 10.49 5.51
CA PRO A 45 6.59 9.88 4.19
C PRO A 45 5.41 8.91 4.10
N ARG A 46 4.94 8.67 2.89
CA ARG A 46 3.90 7.69 2.63
C ARG A 46 4.52 6.29 2.53
N LEU A 47 4.08 5.39 3.40
CA LEU A 47 4.46 3.97 3.36
C LEU A 47 3.50 3.25 2.41
N SER A 48 3.95 3.03 1.18
CA SER A 48 3.17 2.36 0.14
C SER A 48 3.44 0.86 0.17
N VAL A 49 2.39 0.06 0.36
CA VAL A 49 2.48 -1.41 0.45
C VAL A 49 1.84 -2.04 -0.76
N SER A 50 2.54 -2.98 -1.39
CA SER A 50 2.01 -3.79 -2.48
C SER A 50 2.19 -5.27 -2.15
N ILE A 51 1.09 -6.03 -2.15
CA ILE A 51 1.07 -7.46 -1.84
C ILE A 51 0.47 -8.21 -3.01
N SER A 52 1.22 -9.17 -3.54
CA SER A 52 0.74 -10.13 -4.54
C SER A 52 0.67 -11.53 -3.93
N ASN A 53 0.27 -12.52 -4.73
CA ASN A 53 0.23 -13.92 -4.28
C ASN A 53 1.62 -14.49 -3.98
N THR A 54 2.67 -13.90 -4.54
CA THR A 54 4.05 -14.42 -4.47
C THR A 54 5.03 -13.45 -3.80
N HIS A 55 4.76 -12.15 -3.80
CA HIS A 55 5.71 -11.14 -3.33
C HIS A 55 5.04 -10.05 -2.51
N VAL A 56 5.83 -9.47 -1.61
CA VAL A 56 5.48 -8.28 -0.83
C VAL A 56 6.53 -7.21 -1.11
N SER A 57 6.09 -5.99 -1.35
CA SER A 57 6.99 -4.83 -1.54
C SER A 57 6.44 -3.63 -0.80
N VAL A 58 7.35 -2.82 -0.27
CA VAL A 58 7.01 -1.56 0.39
C VAL A 58 7.96 -0.47 -0.05
N GLN A 59 7.47 0.77 -0.06
CA GLN A 59 8.25 1.95 -0.38
C GLN A 59 7.89 3.08 0.58
N LEU A 60 8.89 3.84 1.00
CA LEU A 60 8.70 5.12 1.69
C LEU A 60 8.86 6.23 0.67
N ILE A 61 7.80 6.99 0.43
CA ILE A 61 7.72 7.97 -0.65
C ILE A 61 7.47 9.36 -0.08
N ASP A 62 8.29 10.32 -0.51
CA ASP A 62 8.04 11.74 -0.33
C ASP A 62 7.30 12.26 -1.56
N ASP A 63 6.00 12.51 -1.43
CA ASP A 63 5.15 12.95 -2.54
C ASP A 63 5.43 14.41 -2.95
N VAL A 64 5.97 15.22 -2.06
CA VAL A 64 6.33 16.61 -2.35
C VAL A 64 7.52 16.67 -3.30
N LYS A 65 8.57 15.91 -3.01
CA LYS A 65 9.77 15.82 -3.84
C LYS A 65 9.69 14.75 -4.92
N GLN A 66 8.67 13.90 -4.86
CA GLN A 66 8.45 12.77 -5.77
C GLN A 66 9.66 11.81 -5.81
N VAL A 67 10.19 11.49 -4.65
CA VAL A 67 11.32 10.56 -4.50
C VAL A 67 10.97 9.43 -3.53
N THR A 68 11.52 8.24 -3.80
CA THR A 68 11.45 7.10 -2.89
C THR A 68 12.63 7.16 -1.93
N LEU A 69 12.35 7.28 -0.63
CA LEU A 69 13.37 7.43 0.41
C LEU A 69 13.96 6.09 0.83
N ALA A 70 13.16 5.03 0.87
CA ALA A 70 13.57 3.68 1.19
C ALA A 70 12.62 2.68 0.56
N ALA A 71 13.09 1.46 0.31
CA ALA A 71 12.28 0.39 -0.24
C ALA A 71 12.72 -0.96 0.30
N SER A 72 11.79 -1.92 0.37
CA SER A 72 12.05 -3.31 0.70
C SER A 72 11.12 -4.21 -0.10
N THR A 73 11.64 -5.35 -0.56
CA THR A 73 10.89 -6.29 -1.39
C THR A 73 11.35 -7.73 -1.17
N THR A 74 10.43 -8.67 -1.36
CA THR A 74 10.78 -10.10 -1.40
C THR A 74 11.22 -10.56 -2.78
N VAL A 75 11.08 -9.73 -3.81
CA VAL A 75 11.53 -10.04 -5.17
C VAL A 75 13.05 -10.17 -5.19
N GLY A 76 13.54 -11.29 -5.73
CA GLY A 76 14.97 -11.58 -5.80
C GLY A 76 15.59 -12.09 -4.50
N THR A 77 14.81 -12.25 -3.42
CA THR A 77 15.28 -12.82 -2.14
C THR A 77 14.74 -14.24 -1.97
N LYS A 78 15.49 -15.07 -1.26
CA LYS A 78 15.07 -16.45 -0.91
C LYS A 78 14.26 -16.43 0.38
N GLN A 79 13.10 -15.80 0.36
CA GLN A 79 12.18 -15.82 1.49
C GLN A 79 11.40 -17.13 1.51
N THR A 80 11.41 -17.83 2.63
CA THR A 80 10.63 -19.02 2.89
C THR A 80 9.50 -18.68 3.86
N GLY A 81 8.40 -19.44 3.76
CA GLY A 81 7.25 -19.25 4.62
C GLY A 81 6.03 -18.66 3.90
N SER A 82 4.95 -18.43 4.64
CA SER A 82 3.72 -17.86 4.10
C SER A 82 3.91 -16.39 3.73
N ILE A 83 3.00 -15.86 2.91
CA ILE A 83 3.02 -14.43 2.55
C ILE A 83 2.87 -13.54 3.79
N ALA A 84 2.12 -13.98 4.80
CA ALA A 84 2.00 -13.25 6.07
C ALA A 84 3.33 -13.16 6.81
N GLU A 85 4.12 -14.24 6.85
CA GLU A 85 5.46 -14.26 7.45
C GLU A 85 6.43 -13.37 6.67
N GLN A 86 6.38 -13.44 5.34
CA GLN A 86 7.17 -12.56 4.47
C GLN A 86 6.80 -11.09 4.66
N ALA A 87 5.50 -10.79 4.81
CA ALA A 87 5.02 -9.45 5.08
C ALA A 87 5.55 -8.91 6.42
N ALA A 88 5.55 -9.73 7.47
CA ALA A 88 6.13 -9.36 8.76
C ALA A 88 7.63 -9.05 8.66
N PHE A 89 8.39 -9.87 7.93
CA PHE A 89 9.81 -9.64 7.68
C PHE A 89 10.05 -8.31 6.95
N ILE A 90 9.27 -8.04 5.91
CA ILE A 90 9.37 -6.79 5.13
C ILE A 90 9.01 -5.58 5.99
N GLY A 91 7.99 -5.69 6.85
CA GLY A 91 7.64 -4.64 7.80
C GLY A 91 8.78 -4.31 8.75
N LEU A 92 9.46 -5.33 9.27
CA LEU A 92 10.65 -5.19 10.11
C LEU A 92 11.78 -4.49 9.35
N ASP A 93 12.07 -4.94 8.14
CA ASP A 93 13.15 -4.41 7.31
C ASP A 93 12.95 -2.95 6.93
N ILE A 94 11.73 -2.58 6.50
CA ILE A 94 11.44 -1.18 6.16
C ILE A 94 11.50 -0.27 7.38
N ALA A 95 11.08 -0.73 8.55
CA ALA A 95 11.19 0.03 9.78
C ALA A 95 12.65 0.30 10.16
N LYS A 96 13.52 -0.69 9.99
CA LYS A 96 14.98 -0.53 10.21
C LYS A 96 15.57 0.49 9.22
N LYS A 97 15.20 0.42 7.96
CA LYS A 97 15.63 1.37 6.94
C LYS A 97 15.13 2.80 7.24
N ALA A 98 13.89 2.93 7.72
CA ALA A 98 13.35 4.20 8.16
C ALA A 98 14.14 4.80 9.32
N LYS A 99 14.51 4.01 10.30
CA LYS A 99 15.37 4.45 11.43
C LYS A 99 16.72 4.98 10.94
N LYS A 100 17.35 4.29 9.99
CA LYS A 100 18.62 4.74 9.38
C LYS A 100 18.48 6.08 8.66
N ALA A 101 17.32 6.31 8.04
CA ALA A 101 16.99 7.56 7.36
C ALA A 101 16.44 8.64 8.32
N LYS A 102 16.40 8.37 9.63
CA LYS A 102 15.87 9.26 10.68
C LYS A 102 14.38 9.57 10.51
N ILE A 103 13.62 8.61 10.00
CA ILE A 103 12.17 8.70 9.84
C ILE A 103 11.51 7.93 10.98
N SER A 104 10.69 8.62 11.78
CA SER A 104 9.99 8.01 12.93
C SER A 104 8.49 7.85 12.71
N ALA A 105 7.90 8.64 11.83
CA ALA A 105 6.46 8.62 11.54
C ALA A 105 6.21 8.52 10.04
N VAL A 106 5.18 7.77 9.66
CA VAL A 106 4.77 7.58 8.26
C VAL A 106 3.27 7.66 8.13
N VAL A 107 2.79 7.86 6.92
CA VAL A 107 1.38 7.73 6.56
C VAL A 107 1.21 6.41 5.84
N PHE A 108 0.33 5.54 6.35
CA PHE A 108 0.15 4.20 5.81
C PHE A 108 -0.78 4.22 4.60
N ASP A 109 -0.27 3.73 3.45
CA ASP A 109 -1.04 3.58 2.21
C ASP A 109 -1.10 2.10 1.82
N ARG A 110 -2.25 1.50 1.99
CA ARG A 110 -2.50 0.09 1.66
C ARG A 110 -2.68 -0.19 0.17
N ASN A 111 -2.60 0.81 -0.71
CA ASN A 111 -2.74 0.68 -2.17
C ASN A 111 -4.02 -0.05 -2.62
N GLY A 112 -5.13 0.16 -1.93
CA GLY A 112 -6.40 -0.48 -2.23
C GLY A 112 -6.49 -1.95 -1.83
N HIS A 113 -5.47 -2.53 -1.17
CA HIS A 113 -5.57 -3.85 -0.55
C HIS A 113 -6.49 -3.81 0.66
N ARG A 114 -7.20 -4.89 0.92
CA ARG A 114 -8.00 -5.01 2.14
C ARG A 114 -7.07 -5.14 3.35
N TYR A 115 -7.42 -4.47 4.45
CA TYR A 115 -6.70 -4.61 5.70
C TYR A 115 -7.02 -5.98 6.32
N ALA A 116 -6.27 -6.99 5.90
CA ALA A 116 -6.43 -8.38 6.29
C ALA A 116 -5.13 -8.90 6.92
N LYS A 117 -5.05 -10.20 7.18
CA LYS A 117 -3.95 -10.84 7.92
C LYS A 117 -2.56 -10.48 7.39
N ARG A 118 -2.35 -10.49 6.09
CA ARG A 118 -1.04 -10.18 5.47
C ARG A 118 -0.60 -8.75 5.73
N LEU A 119 -1.51 -7.80 5.49
CA LEU A 119 -1.25 -6.38 5.68
C LEU A 119 -1.10 -6.04 7.17
N SER A 120 -1.93 -6.63 8.02
CA SER A 120 -1.85 -6.50 9.47
C SER A 120 -0.51 -6.99 10.02
N ALA A 121 -0.01 -8.12 9.54
CA ALA A 121 1.29 -8.67 9.94
C ALA A 121 2.43 -7.70 9.62
N LEU A 122 2.42 -7.09 8.44
CA LEU A 122 3.41 -6.08 8.04
C LEU A 122 3.33 -4.84 8.93
N ALA A 123 2.12 -4.31 9.13
CA ALA A 123 1.89 -3.11 9.94
C ALA A 123 2.32 -3.32 11.40
N ASP A 124 1.97 -4.45 11.99
CA ASP A 124 2.33 -4.77 13.37
C ASP A 124 3.84 -4.92 13.54
N ALA A 125 4.52 -5.58 12.60
CA ALA A 125 5.96 -5.72 12.62
C ALA A 125 6.68 -4.37 12.53
N ALA A 126 6.21 -3.48 11.66
CA ALA A 126 6.75 -2.13 11.53
C ALA A 126 6.54 -1.30 12.81
N ARG A 127 5.38 -1.39 13.43
CA ARG A 127 5.07 -0.71 14.70
C ARG A 127 5.91 -1.21 15.85
N LYS A 128 6.18 -2.52 15.94
CA LYS A 128 7.07 -3.11 16.97
C LYS A 128 8.49 -2.57 16.90
N GLU A 129 8.98 -2.26 15.71
CA GLU A 129 10.30 -1.65 15.53
C GLU A 129 10.33 -0.16 15.81
N GLY A 130 9.20 0.46 16.12
CA GLY A 130 9.10 1.85 16.54
C GLY A 130 8.56 2.81 15.49
N LEU A 131 8.14 2.33 14.34
CA LEU A 131 7.53 3.17 13.32
C LEU A 131 6.12 3.59 13.75
N ARG A 132 5.78 4.87 13.61
CA ARG A 132 4.49 5.43 14.03
C ARG A 132 3.58 5.65 12.82
N PHE A 133 2.41 5.10 12.91
CA PHE A 133 1.32 5.36 11.95
C PHE A 133 -0.01 4.83 12.47
#